data_47ee31a13a7807d9ea1532a11dc6d9ee
#
_entry.id   47ee31a13a7807d9ea1532a11dc6d9ee
#
_cell.length_a   1.000
_cell.length_b   1.000
_cell.length_c   1.000
_cell.angle_alpha   90.00
_cell.angle_beta   90.00
_cell.angle_gamma   90.00
#
_symmetry.space_group_name_H-M   'P 1'
#
loop_
_entity.id
_entity.type
_entity.pdbx_description
1 polymer ?
#
loop_
_entity_poly.entity_id
_entity_poly.type
_entity_poly.pdbx_seq_one_letter_code
_entity_poly.pdbx_strand_id
1 'polypeptide(L)'
;MNKLQLSIQILHYEFLGPIPLSDWGPPMEKIIYILFAKVKNGFNPIYVDQIEKTDQSDFFIKNEKFKCWIEKSGNEKSLHLAIHLMEDSEENDRKRIVDRIISHYKPRCNIE
;
A
#
# COMPACT_ATOMS: atom_id res chain seq x y z
N MET A 1 9.89 -4.66 26.14
CA MET A 1 9.43 -3.37 25.72
C MET A 1 8.48 -3.46 24.55
N ASN A 2 7.41 -2.76 24.63
CA ASN A 2 6.42 -2.84 23.57
C ASN A 2 6.74 -1.91 22.43
N LYS A 3 6.66 -2.45 21.27
CA LYS A 3 6.68 -1.60 20.11
C LYS A 3 5.27 -1.13 19.83
N LEU A 4 5.14 0.14 19.62
CA LEU A 4 3.89 0.66 19.13
C LEU A 4 3.73 0.21 17.69
N GLN A 5 2.65 -0.49 17.46
CA GLN A 5 2.34 -0.89 16.11
C GLN A 5 1.56 0.24 15.47
N LEU A 6 2.16 0.83 14.44
CA LEU A 6 1.51 1.93 13.74
C LEU A 6 0.36 1.39 12.89
N SER A 7 -0.71 2.16 12.85
CA SER A 7 -1.81 1.86 11.97
C SER A 7 -2.45 3.16 11.51
N ILE A 8 -3.16 3.07 10.40
CA ILE A 8 -3.85 4.20 9.82
C ILE A 8 -5.19 3.72 9.32
N GLN A 9 -6.23 4.55 9.47
CA GLN A 9 -7.55 4.21 8.98
C GLN A 9 -7.77 4.81 7.61
N ILE A 10 -8.13 3.94 6.66
CA ILE A 10 -8.47 4.36 5.30
C ILE A 10 -9.92 3.92 5.10
N LEU A 11 -10.81 4.90 4.96
CA LEU A 11 -12.23 4.66 5.08
C LEU A 11 -12.47 4.09 6.47
N HIS A 12 -13.09 2.93 6.58
CA HIS A 12 -13.27 2.28 7.89
C HIS A 12 -12.38 1.05 8.05
N TYR A 13 -11.37 0.91 7.20
CA TYR A 13 -10.46 -0.23 7.27
C TYR A 13 -9.17 0.19 7.96
N GLU A 14 -8.67 -0.67 8.83
CA GLU A 14 -7.40 -0.43 9.49
C GLU A 14 -6.27 -1.01 8.68
N PHE A 15 -5.29 -0.17 8.36
CA PHE A 15 -4.08 -0.58 7.66
C PHE A 15 -2.91 -0.50 8.61
N LEU A 16 -2.08 -1.52 8.63
CA LEU A 16 -0.87 -1.53 9.45
C LEU A 16 0.22 -0.77 8.73
N GLY A 17 0.87 0.12 9.44
CA GLY A 17 1.87 1.03 8.90
C GLY A 17 1.37 2.46 8.99
N PRO A 18 1.85 3.37 8.14
CA PRO A 18 2.80 3.17 7.05
C PRO A 18 4.23 2.96 7.54
N ILE A 19 4.97 2.14 6.83
CA ILE A 19 6.39 1.96 7.07
C ILE A 19 7.15 2.31 5.79
N PRO A 20 8.42 2.69 5.89
CA PRO A 20 9.21 2.90 4.67
C PRO A 20 9.18 1.65 3.81
N LEU A 21 9.02 1.83 2.51
CA LEU A 21 8.95 0.69 1.62
C LEU A 21 10.20 -0.19 1.72
N SER A 22 11.35 0.42 1.99
CA SER A 22 12.60 -0.31 2.14
C SER A 22 12.62 -1.25 3.34
N ASP A 23 11.71 -1.05 4.29
CA ASP A 23 11.64 -1.90 5.48
C ASP A 23 10.70 -3.09 5.28
N TRP A 24 10.02 -3.16 4.14
CA TRP A 24 9.12 -4.27 3.86
C TRP A 24 9.90 -5.53 3.49
N GLY A 25 9.38 -6.66 3.89
CA GLY A 25 9.91 -7.94 3.48
C GLY A 25 8.80 -8.97 3.30
N PRO A 26 9.00 -9.92 2.36
CA PRO A 26 8.00 -10.98 2.15
C PRO A 26 8.04 -12.00 3.29
N PRO A 27 7.04 -12.89 3.36
CA PRO A 27 5.95 -13.01 2.39
C PRO A 27 4.76 -12.11 2.71
N MET A 28 3.92 -11.88 1.70
CA MET A 28 2.61 -11.26 1.89
C MET A 28 1.56 -12.15 1.25
N GLU A 29 0.42 -12.27 1.89
CA GLU A 29 -0.64 -13.14 1.40
C GLU A 29 -2.00 -12.54 1.73
N LYS A 30 -2.85 -12.48 0.71
CA LYS A 30 -4.24 -12.02 0.84
C LYS A 30 -4.35 -10.71 1.58
N ILE A 31 -3.75 -9.70 0.99
CA ILE A 31 -3.74 -8.37 1.58
C ILE A 31 -4.16 -7.32 0.55
N ILE A 32 -4.55 -6.18 1.08
CA ILE A 32 -4.64 -4.95 0.30
C ILE A 32 -3.48 -4.07 0.76
N TYR A 33 -2.81 -3.43 -0.17
CA TYR A 33 -1.72 -2.53 0.20
C TYR A 33 -1.94 -1.15 -0.39
N ILE A 34 -1.41 -0.16 0.29
CA ILE A 34 -1.43 1.21 -0.20
C ILE A 34 0.00 1.74 -0.17
N LEU A 35 0.42 2.34 -1.28
CA LEU A 35 1.67 3.07 -1.36
C LEU A 35 1.38 4.54 -1.09
N PHE A 36 2.17 5.13 -0.21
CA PHE A 36 2.05 6.54 0.17
C PHE A 36 3.32 7.27 -0.18
N ALA A 37 3.17 8.54 -0.53
CA ALA A 37 4.28 9.47 -0.55
C ALA A 37 4.28 10.19 0.79
N LYS A 38 5.39 10.15 1.50
CA LYS A 38 5.50 10.91 2.73
C LYS A 38 5.64 12.38 2.39
N VAL A 39 4.78 13.20 2.99
CA VAL A 39 4.81 14.65 2.80
C VAL A 39 5.03 15.30 4.15
N LYS A 40 5.17 16.63 4.15
CA LYS A 40 5.55 17.37 5.35
C LYS A 40 4.64 17.05 6.54
N ASN A 41 3.33 16.99 6.31
CA ASN A 41 2.37 16.83 7.38
C ASN A 41 1.61 15.51 7.34
N GLY A 42 2.18 14.49 6.71
CA GLY A 42 1.49 13.21 6.69
C GLY A 42 1.86 12.36 5.50
N PHE A 43 0.87 11.59 5.05
CA PHE A 43 1.07 10.61 3.99
C PHE A 43 0.00 10.79 2.93
N ASN A 44 0.41 10.81 1.68
CA ASN A 44 -0.50 10.98 0.55
C ASN A 44 -0.60 9.66 -0.20
N PRO A 45 -1.79 9.04 -0.28
CA PRO A 45 -1.91 7.76 -0.99
C PRO A 45 -1.73 7.97 -2.49
N ILE A 46 -0.84 7.19 -3.09
CA ILE A 46 -0.55 7.30 -4.52
C ILE A 46 -0.89 6.05 -5.30
N TYR A 47 -1.10 4.91 -4.62
CA TYR A 47 -1.46 3.69 -5.30
C TYR A 47 -2.04 2.68 -4.32
N VAL A 48 -3.08 1.95 -4.74
CA VAL A 48 -3.67 0.88 -3.94
C VAL A 48 -3.92 -0.32 -4.84
N ASP A 49 -3.65 -1.51 -4.32
CA ASP A 49 -3.94 -2.75 -5.02
C ASP A 49 -4.01 -3.89 -4.01
N GLN A 50 -4.27 -5.08 -4.48
CA GLN A 50 -4.38 -6.26 -3.65
C GLN A 50 -3.40 -7.32 -4.15
N ILE A 51 -3.07 -8.27 -3.27
CA ILE A 51 -2.18 -9.36 -3.59
C ILE A 51 -2.76 -10.64 -3.05
N GLU A 52 -2.77 -11.69 -3.90
CA GLU A 52 -3.10 -13.02 -3.43
C GLU A 52 -1.95 -13.59 -2.63
N LYS A 53 -0.74 -13.53 -3.18
CA LYS A 53 0.44 -14.04 -2.50
C LYS A 53 1.71 -13.59 -3.21
N THR A 54 2.72 -13.21 -2.46
CA THR A 54 4.05 -13.02 -2.99
C THR A 54 5.09 -13.35 -1.92
N ASP A 55 6.18 -14.00 -2.35
CA ASP A 55 7.34 -14.25 -1.49
C ASP A 55 8.61 -13.64 -2.09
N GLN A 56 8.47 -12.79 -3.11
CA GLN A 56 9.61 -12.20 -3.79
C GLN A 56 9.96 -10.86 -3.19
N SER A 57 11.22 -10.68 -2.83
CA SER A 57 11.68 -9.46 -2.16
C SER A 57 11.65 -8.24 -3.08
N ASP A 58 11.68 -8.46 -4.39
CA ASP A 58 11.68 -7.37 -5.36
C ASP A 58 10.30 -7.11 -5.97
N PHE A 59 9.24 -7.61 -5.32
CA PHE A 59 7.88 -7.49 -5.84
C PHE A 59 7.52 -6.06 -6.23
N PHE A 60 7.80 -5.10 -5.35
CA PHE A 60 7.41 -3.71 -5.62
C PHE A 60 8.27 -3.07 -6.69
N ILE A 61 9.57 -3.36 -6.68
CA ILE A 61 10.49 -2.76 -7.65
C ILE A 61 10.15 -3.23 -9.06
N LYS A 62 9.69 -4.46 -9.20
CA LYS A 62 9.34 -5.02 -10.50
C LYS A 62 7.95 -4.65 -10.98
N ASN A 63 7.16 -3.99 -10.13
CA ASN A 63 5.81 -3.60 -10.51
C ASN A 63 5.86 -2.56 -11.62
N GLU A 64 4.99 -2.71 -12.62
CA GLU A 64 4.96 -1.78 -13.75
C GLU A 64 4.64 -0.36 -13.34
N LYS A 65 4.05 -0.16 -12.17
CA LYS A 65 3.71 1.17 -11.66
C LYS A 65 4.83 1.80 -10.85
N PHE A 66 5.93 1.08 -10.62
CA PHE A 66 7.01 1.58 -9.76
C PHE A 66 7.52 2.95 -10.23
N LYS A 67 7.64 3.14 -11.53
CA LYS A 67 8.09 4.42 -12.08
C LYS A 67 7.14 5.55 -11.72
N CYS A 68 5.83 5.27 -11.79
CA CYS A 68 4.84 6.25 -11.39
C CYS A 68 4.97 6.59 -9.91
N TRP A 69 5.19 5.59 -9.08
CA TRP A 69 5.35 5.81 -7.64
C TRP A 69 6.52 6.74 -7.35
N ILE A 70 7.65 6.50 -8.02
CA ILE A 70 8.83 7.35 -7.83
C ILE A 70 8.54 8.78 -8.28
N GLU A 71 7.89 8.94 -9.43
CA GLU A 71 7.54 10.26 -9.93
C GLU A 71 6.65 11.03 -8.96
N LYS A 72 5.62 10.35 -8.44
CA LYS A 72 4.64 11.03 -7.60
C LYS A 72 5.14 11.27 -6.18
N SER A 73 6.10 10.48 -5.72
CA SER A 73 6.67 10.68 -4.39
C SER A 73 7.90 11.57 -4.40
N GLY A 74 8.49 11.75 -5.56
CA GLY A 74 9.71 12.56 -5.70
C GLY A 74 10.98 11.74 -5.56
N ASN A 75 10.97 10.69 -4.76
CA ASN A 75 12.13 9.80 -4.63
C ASN A 75 11.70 8.53 -3.90
N GLU A 76 12.56 7.53 -3.95
CA GLU A 76 12.24 6.23 -3.35
C GLU A 76 12.13 6.30 -1.83
N LYS A 77 12.87 7.17 -1.20
CA LYS A 77 12.86 7.28 0.27
C LYS A 77 11.53 7.79 0.80
N SER A 78 10.76 8.50 -0.02
CA SER A 78 9.45 8.99 0.38
C SER A 78 8.37 7.93 0.32
N LEU A 79 8.65 6.78 -0.32
CA LEU A 79 7.65 5.73 -0.46
C LEU A 79 7.45 4.98 0.85
N HIS A 80 6.19 4.87 1.24
CA HIS A 80 5.79 4.15 2.44
C HIS A 80 4.68 3.18 2.10
N LEU A 81 4.56 2.13 2.89
CA LEU A 81 3.62 1.04 2.64
C LEU A 81 2.76 0.78 3.85
N ALA A 82 1.46 0.59 3.62
CA ALA A 82 0.57 0.09 4.66
C ALA A 82 -0.22 -1.08 4.11
N ILE A 83 -0.57 -2.03 4.96
CA ILE A 83 -1.27 -3.23 4.51
C ILE A 83 -2.49 -3.52 5.39
N HIS A 84 -3.52 -4.09 4.76
CA HIS A 84 -4.73 -4.53 5.42
C HIS A 84 -4.83 -6.03 5.20
N LEU A 85 -4.83 -6.79 6.30
CA LEU A 85 -4.83 -8.25 6.24
C LEU A 85 -6.26 -8.77 6.02
N MET A 86 -6.40 -9.71 5.07
CA MET A 86 -7.72 -10.28 4.76
C MET A 86 -7.59 -11.78 4.53
N GLU A 87 -7.18 -12.51 5.56
CA GLU A 87 -6.80 -13.92 5.48
C GLU A 87 -7.84 -14.82 4.81
N ASP A 88 -9.11 -14.59 5.09
CA ASP A 88 -10.17 -15.47 4.60
C ASP A 88 -10.87 -14.91 3.37
N SER A 89 -10.24 -13.96 2.69
CA SER A 89 -10.87 -13.30 1.56
C SER A 89 -10.52 -13.96 0.24
N GLU A 90 -11.40 -13.76 -0.74
CA GLU A 90 -11.12 -14.09 -2.13
C GLU A 90 -10.70 -12.82 -2.88
N GLU A 91 -10.17 -13.01 -4.06
CA GLU A 91 -9.69 -11.89 -4.84
C GLU A 91 -10.77 -10.84 -5.08
N ASN A 92 -11.99 -11.28 -5.37
CA ASN A 92 -13.08 -10.34 -5.62
C ASN A 92 -13.43 -9.51 -4.38
N ASP A 93 -13.30 -10.10 -3.20
CA ASP A 93 -13.52 -9.34 -1.96
C ASP A 93 -12.53 -8.22 -1.84
N ARG A 94 -11.25 -8.51 -2.11
CA ARG A 94 -10.20 -7.51 -2.00
C ARG A 94 -10.33 -6.45 -3.09
N LYS A 95 -10.66 -6.86 -4.31
CA LYS A 95 -10.83 -5.90 -5.41
C LYS A 95 -11.96 -4.92 -5.14
N ARG A 96 -13.02 -5.38 -4.49
CA ARG A 96 -14.15 -4.51 -4.16
C ARG A 96 -13.71 -3.38 -3.23
N ILE A 97 -12.87 -3.72 -2.24
CA ILE A 97 -12.36 -2.71 -1.32
C ILE A 97 -11.39 -1.79 -2.03
N VAL A 98 -10.51 -2.34 -2.86
CA VAL A 98 -9.59 -1.53 -3.67
C VAL A 98 -10.36 -0.50 -4.48
N ASP A 99 -11.44 -0.93 -5.13
CA ASP A 99 -12.25 -0.03 -5.95
C ASP A 99 -12.87 1.09 -5.13
N ARG A 100 -13.29 0.79 -3.90
CA ARG A 100 -13.83 1.83 -3.01
C ARG A 100 -12.77 2.85 -2.64
N ILE A 101 -11.56 2.38 -2.36
CA ILE A 101 -10.46 3.26 -2.00
C ILE A 101 -10.08 4.14 -3.19
N ILE A 102 -10.00 3.55 -4.38
CA ILE A 102 -9.70 4.31 -5.59
C ILE A 102 -10.75 5.38 -5.81
N SER A 103 -12.02 5.01 -5.67
CA SER A 103 -13.12 5.94 -5.89
C SER A 103 -13.08 7.12 -4.92
N HIS A 104 -12.70 6.88 -3.69
CA HIS A 104 -12.69 7.90 -2.66
C HIS A 104 -11.45 8.80 -2.72
N TYR A 105 -10.26 8.19 -2.84
CA TYR A 105 -9.00 8.93 -2.76
C TYR A 105 -8.42 9.28 -4.12
N LYS A 106 -8.78 8.54 -5.16
CA LYS A 106 -8.27 8.73 -6.52
C LYS A 106 -6.76 8.83 -6.56
N PRO A 107 -6.06 7.77 -6.07
CA PRO A 107 -4.60 7.81 -6.04
C PRO A 107 -4.05 7.96 -7.45
N ARG A 108 -3.06 8.85 -7.60
CA ARG A 108 -2.62 9.26 -8.93
C ARG A 108 -2.13 8.11 -9.79
N CYS A 109 -1.44 7.15 -9.21
CA CYS A 109 -0.91 6.04 -10.01
C CYS A 109 -1.95 4.98 -10.35
N ASN A 110 -3.12 5.03 -9.71
CA ASN A 110 -4.23 4.16 -10.11
C ASN A 110 -4.99 4.72 -11.29
N ILE A 111 -5.04 6.03 -11.42
CA ILE A 111 -5.87 6.66 -12.44
C ILE A 111 -5.08 7.16 -13.65
N GLU A 112 -3.75 7.07 -13.61
CA GLU A 112 -2.90 7.45 -14.75
C GLU A 112 -2.55 6.28 -15.61
#